data_eed0ef7e46538e26615c28a8dfb3b1c1
#
_entry.id   eed0ef7e46538e26615c28a8dfb3b1c1
#
_cell.length_a   1.000
_cell.length_b   1.000
_cell.length_c   1.000
_cell.angle_alpha   90.00
_cell.angle_beta   90.00
_cell.angle_gamma   90.00
#
_symmetry.space_group_name_H-M   'P 1'
#
loop_
_entity.id
_entity.type
_entity.pdbx_description
1 polymer ?
#
loop_
_entity_poly.entity_id
_entity_poly.type
_entity_poly.pdbx_seq_one_letter_code
_entity_poly.pdbx_strand_id
1 'polypeptide(L)'
;MSDPTAADAGVIQSRVQLERLVAEDELAGRTIAGFSAPSVGLRGVDLDNVILERLDLRGADGDEARLERAELRQSDLRTSQWRGALWHRVRAKDCDLTELDLSGATLIRCELGPVRMARIRLHRARIQDTTFKDSELYSSDFSGAVLLKVVFDGYSHATVSLSRTDWTGATLFDVDFKRANLYGAVLRNTTFVRCDLRGVNLCSADLTGAKLVGCDTAGADIDGATL
;
A
#
# COMPACT_ATOMS: atom_id res chain seq x y z
N MET A 1 -19.19 6.31 43.11
CA MET A 1 -19.12 7.17 41.93
C MET A 1 -17.73 6.97 41.35
N SER A 2 -17.60 6.08 40.40
CA SER A 2 -16.35 5.80 39.69
C SER A 2 -16.11 6.93 38.66
N ASP A 3 -14.97 7.54 38.78
CA ASP A 3 -14.50 8.61 37.88
C ASP A 3 -14.43 8.11 36.43
N PRO A 4 -15.18 8.70 35.47
CA PRO A 4 -15.17 8.26 34.06
C PRO A 4 -13.96 8.78 33.26
N THR A 5 -12.98 9.44 33.89
CA THR A 5 -11.96 10.22 33.19
C THR A 5 -10.68 9.47 32.85
N ALA A 6 -10.46 8.23 33.30
CA ALA A 6 -9.20 7.51 33.10
C ALA A 6 -9.17 6.59 31.85
N ALA A 7 -10.33 6.21 31.27
CA ALA A 7 -10.40 5.30 30.13
C ALA A 7 -10.45 6.02 28.76
N ASP A 8 -10.72 7.33 28.74
CA ASP A 8 -10.98 8.10 27.51
C ASP A 8 -9.85 9.07 27.12
N ALA A 9 -8.78 9.12 27.90
CA ALA A 9 -7.67 10.07 27.72
C ALA A 9 -6.79 9.82 26.46
N GLY A 10 -7.09 8.78 25.68
CA GLY A 10 -6.31 8.38 24.51
C GLY A 10 -7.03 8.41 23.16
N VAL A 11 -8.36 8.58 23.13
CA VAL A 11 -9.16 8.49 21.89
C VAL A 11 -9.52 9.88 21.39
N ILE A 12 -9.13 10.19 20.15
CA ILE A 12 -9.49 11.41 19.43
C ILE A 12 -10.78 11.12 18.65
N GLN A 13 -11.83 11.88 18.93
CA GLN A 13 -13.17 11.63 18.37
C GLN A 13 -13.74 12.80 17.57
N SER A 14 -12.93 13.81 17.26
CA SER A 14 -13.37 14.94 16.45
C SER A 14 -12.22 15.50 15.61
N ARG A 15 -12.59 16.10 14.47
CA ARG A 15 -11.67 16.80 13.57
C ARG A 15 -10.93 17.94 14.28
N VAL A 16 -11.63 18.74 15.07
CA VAL A 16 -11.03 19.88 15.79
C VAL A 16 -9.95 19.42 16.78
N GLN A 17 -10.23 18.33 17.49
CA GLN A 17 -9.24 17.74 18.40
C GLN A 17 -8.03 17.18 17.63
N LEU A 18 -8.26 16.51 16.49
CA LEU A 18 -7.20 16.01 15.63
C LEU A 18 -6.31 17.17 15.14
N GLU A 19 -6.90 18.21 14.53
CA GLU A 19 -6.15 19.34 13.99
C GLU A 19 -5.34 20.08 15.07
N ARG A 20 -5.86 20.20 16.29
CA ARG A 20 -5.11 20.77 17.41
C ARG A 20 -3.90 19.90 17.75
N LEU A 21 -4.04 18.59 17.92
CA LEU A 21 -2.96 17.68 18.26
C LEU A 21 -1.92 17.52 17.14
N VAL A 22 -2.34 17.68 15.88
CA VAL A 22 -1.42 17.82 14.74
C VAL A 22 -0.53 19.04 14.92
N ALA A 23 -1.10 20.18 15.28
CA ALA A 23 -0.34 21.43 15.48
C ALA A 23 0.60 21.36 16.72
N GLU A 24 0.27 20.55 17.70
CA GLU A 24 1.03 20.32 18.94
C GLU A 24 2.06 19.18 18.80
N ASP A 25 2.05 18.42 17.67
CA ASP A 25 2.86 17.21 17.44
C ASP A 25 2.65 16.13 18.51
N GLU A 26 1.39 15.95 18.95
CA GLU A 26 1.03 15.08 20.07
C GLU A 26 0.15 13.88 19.67
N LEU A 27 0.31 13.35 18.45
CA LEU A 27 -0.50 12.23 17.95
C LEU A 27 0.04 10.84 18.29
N ALA A 28 1.34 10.71 18.52
CA ALA A 28 1.97 9.41 18.75
C ALA A 28 1.28 8.61 19.88
N GLY A 29 1.03 7.32 19.65
CA GLY A 29 0.36 6.44 20.59
C GLY A 29 -1.14 6.64 20.77
N ARG A 30 -1.77 7.54 20.02
CA ARG A 30 -3.20 7.83 20.14
C ARG A 30 -4.08 6.89 19.30
N THR A 31 -5.31 6.76 19.73
CA THR A 31 -6.37 6.20 18.90
C THR A 31 -7.23 7.33 18.35
N ILE A 32 -7.42 7.36 17.03
CA ILE A 32 -8.21 8.37 16.31
C ILE A 32 -9.37 7.61 15.67
N ALA A 33 -10.59 7.88 16.08
CA ALA A 33 -11.67 6.99 15.69
C ALA A 33 -13.06 7.65 15.52
N GLY A 34 -13.81 7.16 14.52
CA GLY A 34 -15.25 7.31 14.43
C GLY A 34 -15.75 8.67 13.93
N PHE A 35 -14.95 9.42 13.17
CA PHE A 35 -15.38 10.70 12.59
C PHE A 35 -14.87 10.94 11.18
N SER A 36 -15.37 12.00 10.55
CA SER A 36 -14.98 12.43 9.21
C SER A 36 -14.06 13.64 9.27
N ALA A 37 -12.90 13.53 8.61
CA ALA A 37 -11.92 14.59 8.49
C ALA A 37 -11.33 14.61 7.05
N PRO A 38 -12.15 14.75 6.00
CA PRO A 38 -11.66 14.79 4.64
C PRO A 38 -10.71 15.98 4.45
N SER A 39 -9.69 15.79 3.63
CA SER A 39 -8.67 16.80 3.33
C SER A 39 -7.95 17.35 4.57
N VAL A 40 -7.87 16.59 5.66
CA VAL A 40 -7.08 16.97 6.83
C VAL A 40 -5.59 17.03 6.49
N GLY A 41 -4.89 18.04 6.99
CA GLY A 41 -3.43 18.15 6.85
C GLY A 41 -2.72 17.29 7.89
N LEU A 42 -1.94 16.31 7.42
CA LEU A 42 -1.11 15.43 8.22
C LEU A 42 0.34 15.40 7.69
N ARG A 43 0.73 16.44 6.93
CA ARG A 43 2.05 16.51 6.30
C ARG A 43 3.16 16.51 7.35
N GLY A 44 4.11 15.58 7.19
CA GLY A 44 5.27 15.46 8.07
C GLY A 44 4.96 15.02 9.50
N VAL A 45 3.71 14.68 9.81
CA VAL A 45 3.26 14.34 11.16
C VAL A 45 3.82 12.98 11.59
N ASP A 46 4.20 12.86 12.87
CA ASP A 46 4.56 11.59 13.47
C ASP A 46 3.32 10.84 13.98
N LEU A 47 3.04 9.72 13.32
CA LEU A 47 1.93 8.81 13.62
C LEU A 47 2.47 7.49 14.20
N ASP A 48 3.53 7.53 15.01
CA ASP A 48 4.07 6.34 15.64
C ASP A 48 3.06 5.71 16.61
N ASN A 49 2.84 4.42 16.42
CA ASN A 49 1.95 3.60 17.25
C ASN A 49 0.50 4.14 17.31
N VAL A 50 0.04 4.80 16.24
CA VAL A 50 -1.32 5.37 16.13
C VAL A 50 -2.29 4.33 15.59
N ILE A 51 -3.51 4.33 16.10
CA ILE A 51 -4.63 3.58 15.53
C ILE A 51 -5.58 4.55 14.84
N LEU A 52 -5.76 4.39 13.52
CA LEU A 52 -6.74 5.11 12.72
C LEU A 52 -7.92 4.19 12.43
N GLU A 53 -9.06 4.42 13.06
CA GLU A 53 -10.17 3.49 13.00
C GLU A 53 -11.49 4.17 12.61
N ARG A 54 -12.19 3.65 11.63
CA ARG A 54 -13.50 4.15 11.15
C ARG A 54 -13.48 5.65 10.84
N LEU A 55 -12.44 6.07 10.12
CA LEU A 55 -12.25 7.47 9.73
C LEU A 55 -12.56 7.66 8.25
N ASP A 56 -13.09 8.84 7.93
CA ASP A 56 -13.10 9.37 6.58
C ASP A 56 -11.94 10.37 6.43
N LEU A 57 -10.86 9.91 5.79
CA LEU A 57 -9.64 10.68 5.52
C LEU A 57 -9.45 10.94 4.02
N ARG A 58 -10.54 10.95 3.24
CA ARG A 58 -10.46 11.17 1.79
C ARG A 58 -9.77 12.49 1.47
N GLY A 59 -8.82 12.44 0.55
CA GLY A 59 -8.06 13.61 0.14
C GLY A 59 -7.16 14.20 1.22
N ALA A 60 -6.91 13.51 2.34
CA ALA A 60 -5.97 13.97 3.36
C ALA A 60 -4.56 14.16 2.77
N ASP A 61 -3.82 15.14 3.29
CA ASP A 61 -2.41 15.38 2.96
C ASP A 61 -1.52 14.81 4.07
N GLY A 62 -1.01 13.61 3.85
CA GLY A 62 -0.03 12.93 4.69
C GLY A 62 1.36 12.84 4.05
N ASP A 63 1.69 13.73 3.11
CA ASP A 63 3.00 13.75 2.48
C ASP A 63 4.10 13.83 3.56
N GLU A 64 5.14 13.03 3.39
CA GLU A 64 6.28 12.98 4.30
C GLU A 64 5.95 12.55 5.74
N ALA A 65 4.70 12.15 6.03
CA ALA A 65 4.31 11.64 7.34
C ALA A 65 5.06 10.35 7.68
N ARG A 66 5.26 10.13 8.97
CA ARG A 66 5.92 8.94 9.50
C ARG A 66 4.91 8.07 10.23
N LEU A 67 4.68 6.88 9.71
CA LEU A 67 3.85 5.84 10.33
C LEU A 67 4.75 4.70 10.77
N GLU A 68 5.02 4.59 12.05
CA GLU A 68 5.73 3.46 12.62
C GLU A 68 4.77 2.67 13.51
N ARG A 69 4.63 1.37 13.29
CA ARG A 69 3.69 0.50 14.03
C ARG A 69 2.24 0.97 14.03
N ALA A 70 1.84 1.80 13.06
CA ALA A 70 0.48 2.31 12.97
C ALA A 70 -0.49 1.22 12.46
N GLU A 71 -1.73 1.31 12.90
CA GLU A 71 -2.81 0.45 12.43
C GLU A 71 -3.93 1.28 11.80
N LEU A 72 -4.30 0.92 10.57
CA LEU A 72 -5.41 1.50 9.83
C LEU A 72 -6.53 0.46 9.76
N ARG A 73 -7.69 0.78 10.30
CA ARG A 73 -8.83 -0.14 10.37
C ARG A 73 -10.10 0.52 9.87
N GLN A 74 -10.79 -0.14 8.94
CA GLN A 74 -12.11 0.27 8.47
C GLN A 74 -12.21 1.75 8.07
N SER A 75 -11.12 2.30 7.51
CA SER A 75 -11.00 3.73 7.19
C SER A 75 -10.94 3.97 5.69
N ASP A 76 -11.43 5.13 5.27
CA ASP A 76 -11.47 5.58 3.89
C ASP A 76 -10.36 6.62 3.65
N LEU A 77 -9.31 6.22 2.93
CA LEU A 77 -8.19 7.08 2.54
C LEU A 77 -8.17 7.36 1.03
N ARG A 78 -9.29 7.19 0.35
CA ARG A 78 -9.34 7.40 -1.10
C ARG A 78 -8.83 8.77 -1.50
N THR A 79 -8.06 8.81 -2.59
CA THR A 79 -7.51 10.04 -3.16
C THR A 79 -6.60 10.85 -2.25
N SER A 80 -6.23 10.34 -1.07
CA SER A 80 -5.29 11.02 -0.17
C SER A 80 -3.85 10.93 -0.70
N GLN A 81 -3.01 11.85 -0.25
CA GLN A 81 -1.63 11.99 -0.69
C GLN A 81 -0.69 11.67 0.47
N TRP A 82 0.23 10.74 0.26
CA TRP A 82 1.22 10.27 1.25
C TRP A 82 2.60 10.11 0.58
N ARG A 83 2.92 11.07 -0.31
CA ARG A 83 4.16 11.04 -1.09
C ARG A 83 5.37 11.18 -0.17
N GLY A 84 6.38 10.36 -0.41
CA GLY A 84 7.58 10.36 0.42
C GLY A 84 7.37 9.89 1.86
N ALA A 85 6.17 9.46 2.25
CA ALA A 85 5.88 9.00 3.60
C ALA A 85 6.68 7.73 3.96
N LEU A 86 6.96 7.56 5.25
CA LEU A 86 7.58 6.35 5.79
C LEU A 86 6.50 5.50 6.47
N TRP A 87 6.23 4.34 5.91
CA TRP A 87 5.37 3.31 6.51
C TRP A 87 6.24 2.16 7.00
N HIS A 88 6.46 2.07 8.30
CA HIS A 88 7.25 1.01 8.91
C HIS A 88 6.38 0.17 9.86
N ARG A 89 6.25 -1.13 9.58
CA ARG A 89 5.39 -2.05 10.35
C ARG A 89 3.93 -1.60 10.43
N VAL A 90 3.44 -0.94 9.37
CA VAL A 90 2.05 -0.53 9.29
C VAL A 90 1.17 -1.73 8.95
N ARG A 91 0.02 -1.83 9.61
CA ARG A 91 -1.03 -2.77 9.28
C ARG A 91 -2.26 -2.03 8.78
N ALA A 92 -2.75 -2.39 7.61
CA ALA A 92 -4.00 -1.85 7.09
C ALA A 92 -4.99 -2.98 6.82
N LYS A 93 -6.20 -2.86 7.35
CA LYS A 93 -7.24 -3.87 7.21
C LYS A 93 -8.61 -3.24 7.00
N ASP A 94 -9.38 -3.82 6.08
CA ASP A 94 -10.76 -3.40 5.77
C ASP A 94 -10.85 -1.90 5.38
N CYS A 95 -9.77 -1.34 4.80
CA CYS A 95 -9.68 0.05 4.37
C CYS A 95 -9.92 0.20 2.87
N ASP A 96 -10.32 1.41 2.46
CA ASP A 96 -10.34 1.82 1.07
C ASP A 96 -9.18 2.81 0.80
N LEU A 97 -8.19 2.32 0.07
CA LEU A 97 -6.97 3.04 -0.33
C LEU A 97 -6.96 3.32 -1.84
N THR A 98 -8.15 3.30 -2.48
CA THR A 98 -8.27 3.54 -3.92
C THR A 98 -7.74 4.92 -4.29
N GLU A 99 -6.87 4.98 -5.31
CA GLU A 99 -6.21 6.22 -5.76
C GLU A 99 -5.31 6.91 -4.73
N LEU A 100 -4.93 6.20 -3.66
CA LEU A 100 -3.93 6.70 -2.71
C LEU A 100 -2.60 6.96 -3.43
N ASP A 101 -1.96 8.10 -3.15
CA ASP A 101 -0.66 8.44 -3.72
C ASP A 101 0.46 8.21 -2.70
N LEU A 102 1.22 7.14 -2.91
CA LEU A 102 2.42 6.76 -2.16
C LEU A 102 3.69 6.92 -3.02
N SER A 103 3.67 7.82 -4.00
CA SER A 103 4.84 8.03 -4.87
C SER A 103 6.06 8.43 -4.04
N GLY A 104 7.19 7.76 -4.27
CA GLY A 104 8.44 7.96 -3.53
C GLY A 104 8.41 7.51 -2.07
N ALA A 105 7.30 6.96 -1.58
CA ALA A 105 7.19 6.48 -0.20
C ALA A 105 8.10 5.27 0.05
N THR A 106 8.39 5.02 1.34
CA THR A 106 9.12 3.85 1.79
C THR A 106 8.21 2.99 2.68
N LEU A 107 7.93 1.76 2.24
CA LEU A 107 7.13 0.78 2.96
C LEU A 107 8.04 -0.35 3.42
N ILE A 108 8.15 -0.59 4.73
CA ILE A 108 9.01 -1.63 5.30
C ILE A 108 8.21 -2.47 6.29
N ARG A 109 8.20 -3.79 6.08
CA ARG A 109 7.54 -4.76 6.97
C ARG A 109 6.06 -4.47 7.19
N CYS A 110 5.38 -3.96 6.15
CA CYS A 110 3.96 -3.67 6.20
C CYS A 110 3.12 -4.91 5.88
N GLU A 111 1.92 -4.96 6.45
CA GLU A 111 0.89 -5.94 6.13
C GLU A 111 -0.37 -5.21 5.67
N LEU A 112 -0.63 -5.24 4.37
CA LEU A 112 -1.70 -4.49 3.73
C LEU A 112 -2.75 -5.46 3.17
N GLY A 113 -3.87 -5.57 3.86
CA GLY A 113 -4.97 -6.39 3.40
C GLY A 113 -5.76 -7.14 4.49
N PRO A 114 -7.02 -7.52 4.16
CA PRO A 114 -7.72 -7.20 2.90
C PRO A 114 -8.04 -5.72 2.78
N VAL A 115 -7.69 -5.11 1.64
CA VAL A 115 -7.93 -3.68 1.36
C VAL A 115 -8.24 -3.45 -0.13
N ARG A 116 -9.00 -2.40 -0.43
CA ARG A 116 -9.13 -1.91 -1.81
C ARG A 116 -8.01 -0.92 -2.09
N MET A 117 -7.23 -1.17 -3.14
CA MET A 117 -6.05 -0.37 -3.53
C MET A 117 -6.02 -0.11 -5.05
N ALA A 118 -7.15 -0.16 -5.72
CA ALA A 118 -7.20 0.09 -7.15
C ALA A 118 -6.62 1.47 -7.50
N ARG A 119 -5.85 1.55 -8.57
CA ARG A 119 -5.22 2.78 -9.07
C ARG A 119 -4.33 3.50 -8.03
N ILE A 120 -3.78 2.75 -7.07
CA ILE A 120 -2.78 3.30 -6.13
C ILE A 120 -1.53 3.73 -6.91
N ARG A 121 -0.91 4.82 -6.51
CA ARG A 121 0.36 5.28 -7.08
C ARG A 121 1.50 4.94 -6.14
N LEU A 122 2.43 4.12 -6.63
CA LEU A 122 3.65 3.68 -5.95
C LEU A 122 4.88 4.00 -6.83
N HIS A 123 4.75 5.01 -7.72
CA HIS A 123 5.84 5.45 -8.57
C HIS A 123 7.10 5.75 -7.75
N ARG A 124 8.23 5.12 -8.11
CA ARG A 124 9.52 5.22 -7.40
C ARG A 124 9.48 4.89 -5.91
N ALA A 125 8.45 4.21 -5.43
CA ALA A 125 8.40 3.75 -4.04
C ALA A 125 9.48 2.69 -3.76
N ARG A 126 9.89 2.59 -2.50
CA ARG A 126 10.73 1.50 -1.98
C ARG A 126 9.89 0.62 -1.09
N ILE A 127 9.77 -0.66 -1.43
CA ILE A 127 8.89 -1.60 -0.73
C ILE A 127 9.73 -2.80 -0.32
N GLN A 128 9.82 -3.06 0.98
CA GLN A 128 10.65 -4.13 1.51
C GLN A 128 9.91 -4.97 2.56
N ASP A 129 10.10 -6.29 2.53
CA ASP A 129 9.54 -7.25 3.49
C ASP A 129 8.02 -7.03 3.73
N THR A 130 7.27 -6.64 2.70
CA THR A 130 5.88 -6.21 2.77
C THR A 130 4.95 -7.21 2.08
N THR A 131 3.80 -7.45 2.67
CA THR A 131 2.77 -8.33 2.11
C THR A 131 1.54 -7.53 1.71
N PHE A 132 1.12 -7.71 0.46
CA PHE A 132 -0.19 -7.30 -0.05
C PHE A 132 -1.10 -8.53 -0.05
N LYS A 133 -2.08 -8.53 0.84
CA LYS A 133 -2.92 -9.71 1.07
C LYS A 133 -4.36 -9.44 0.66
N ASP A 134 -4.91 -10.31 -0.19
CA ASP A 134 -6.28 -10.20 -0.69
C ASP A 134 -6.63 -8.79 -1.19
N SER A 135 -5.68 -8.14 -1.88
CA SER A 135 -5.78 -6.73 -2.25
C SER A 135 -6.07 -6.56 -3.74
N GLU A 136 -6.92 -5.59 -4.05
CA GLU A 136 -7.24 -5.21 -5.43
C GLU A 136 -6.30 -4.09 -5.88
N LEU A 137 -5.28 -4.42 -6.67
CA LEU A 137 -4.23 -3.50 -7.13
C LEU A 137 -4.33 -3.18 -8.63
N TYR A 138 -5.45 -3.47 -9.28
CA TYR A 138 -5.58 -3.26 -10.72
C TYR A 138 -5.38 -1.79 -11.12
N SER A 139 -4.77 -1.58 -12.28
CA SER A 139 -4.46 -0.26 -12.86
C SER A 139 -3.58 0.63 -11.94
N SER A 140 -2.78 0.03 -11.06
CA SER A 140 -1.86 0.74 -10.18
C SER A 140 -0.53 1.03 -10.86
N ASP A 141 0.16 2.08 -10.40
CA ASP A 141 1.44 2.52 -10.94
C ASP A 141 2.59 2.15 -9.98
N PHE A 142 3.41 1.20 -10.40
CA PHE A 142 4.66 0.79 -9.75
C PHE A 142 5.88 1.21 -10.55
N SER A 143 5.75 2.15 -11.49
CA SER A 143 6.85 2.52 -12.38
C SER A 143 8.05 3.06 -11.60
N GLY A 144 9.23 2.54 -11.92
CA GLY A 144 10.48 2.85 -11.24
C GLY A 144 10.55 2.42 -9.76
N ALA A 145 9.57 1.68 -9.25
CA ALA A 145 9.61 1.18 -7.87
C ALA A 145 10.70 0.12 -7.67
N VAL A 146 11.19 0.02 -6.43
CA VAL A 146 12.11 -1.03 -6.01
C VAL A 146 11.44 -1.91 -4.96
N LEU A 147 11.25 -3.19 -5.28
CA LEU A 147 10.63 -4.17 -4.40
C LEU A 147 11.66 -5.21 -3.95
N LEU A 148 11.73 -5.47 -2.64
CA LEU A 148 12.59 -6.49 -2.05
C LEU A 148 11.79 -7.37 -1.10
N LYS A 149 11.72 -8.68 -1.37
CA LYS A 149 10.99 -9.67 -0.56
C LYS A 149 9.54 -9.27 -0.32
N VAL A 150 8.87 -8.84 -1.38
CA VAL A 150 7.44 -8.50 -1.36
C VAL A 150 6.62 -9.72 -1.73
N VAL A 151 5.50 -9.90 -1.06
CA VAL A 151 4.57 -11.00 -1.30
C VAL A 151 3.21 -10.44 -1.73
N PHE A 152 2.72 -10.92 -2.86
CA PHE A 152 1.35 -10.68 -3.33
C PHE A 152 0.53 -11.95 -3.04
N ASP A 153 -0.10 -12.00 -1.86
CA ASP A 153 -0.78 -13.20 -1.34
C ASP A 153 -2.31 -13.08 -1.46
N GLY A 154 -2.91 -14.00 -2.21
CA GLY A 154 -4.36 -14.16 -2.30
C GLY A 154 -4.81 -15.45 -1.62
N TYR A 155 -5.92 -15.43 -0.88
CA TYR A 155 -6.50 -16.64 -0.30
C TYR A 155 -6.91 -17.67 -1.37
N SER A 156 -6.99 -18.92 -1.01
CA SER A 156 -7.02 -20.17 -1.78
C SER A 156 -7.83 -20.19 -3.10
N HIS A 157 -8.64 -19.18 -3.40
CA HIS A 157 -9.41 -19.07 -4.64
C HIS A 157 -9.46 -17.64 -5.22
N ALA A 158 -8.89 -16.64 -4.53
CA ALA A 158 -8.75 -15.28 -5.04
C ALA A 158 -7.28 -15.02 -5.43
N THR A 159 -7.07 -14.56 -6.64
CA THR A 159 -5.74 -14.10 -7.09
C THR A 159 -5.61 -12.62 -6.78
N VAL A 160 -4.44 -12.17 -6.35
CA VAL A 160 -4.17 -10.73 -6.28
C VAL A 160 -4.26 -10.16 -7.69
N SER A 161 -5.14 -9.20 -7.89
CA SER A 161 -5.32 -8.57 -9.18
C SER A 161 -4.32 -7.43 -9.38
N LEU A 162 -3.33 -7.68 -10.22
CA LEU A 162 -2.34 -6.71 -10.70
C LEU A 162 -2.56 -6.38 -12.18
N SER A 163 -3.78 -6.62 -12.68
CA SER A 163 -4.09 -6.39 -14.09
C SER A 163 -3.95 -4.92 -14.47
N ARG A 164 -3.38 -4.67 -15.66
CA ARG A 164 -3.15 -3.33 -16.21
C ARG A 164 -2.30 -2.41 -15.32
N THR A 165 -1.46 -2.98 -14.47
CA THR A 165 -0.50 -2.22 -13.65
C THR A 165 0.68 -1.77 -14.51
N ASP A 166 1.28 -0.64 -14.16
CA ASP A 166 2.51 -0.15 -14.79
C ASP A 166 3.71 -0.43 -13.89
N TRP A 167 4.67 -1.21 -14.40
CA TRP A 167 5.93 -1.59 -13.75
C TRP A 167 7.14 -1.06 -14.51
N THR A 168 6.94 -0.14 -15.45
CA THR A 168 8.02 0.36 -16.32
C THR A 168 9.24 0.76 -15.51
N GLY A 169 10.38 0.13 -15.79
CA GLY A 169 11.65 0.40 -15.11
C GLY A 169 11.70 -0.01 -13.65
N ALA A 170 10.72 -0.74 -13.13
CA ALA A 170 10.78 -1.27 -11.77
C ALA A 170 11.88 -2.32 -11.62
N THR A 171 12.36 -2.50 -10.38
CA THR A 171 13.33 -3.53 -10.02
C THR A 171 12.80 -4.35 -8.86
N LEU A 172 12.73 -5.66 -9.06
CA LEU A 172 12.08 -6.60 -8.16
C LEU A 172 13.08 -7.69 -7.75
N PHE A 173 13.30 -7.86 -6.46
CA PHE A 173 14.19 -8.87 -5.89
C PHE A 173 13.41 -9.78 -4.95
N ASP A 174 13.51 -11.11 -5.17
CA ASP A 174 12.87 -12.11 -4.31
C ASP A 174 11.36 -11.87 -4.10
N VAL A 175 10.65 -11.40 -5.14
CA VAL A 175 9.22 -11.11 -5.06
C VAL A 175 8.41 -12.36 -5.39
N ASP A 176 7.40 -12.65 -4.60
CA ASP A 176 6.46 -13.75 -4.84
C ASP A 176 5.19 -13.22 -5.52
N PHE A 177 5.03 -13.57 -6.80
CA PHE A 177 3.85 -13.28 -7.62
C PHE A 177 2.95 -14.49 -7.83
N LYS A 178 3.20 -15.56 -7.15
CA LYS A 178 2.55 -16.85 -7.38
C LYS A 178 1.05 -16.73 -7.70
N ARG A 179 0.68 -17.11 -8.92
CA ARG A 179 -0.70 -17.02 -9.45
C ARG A 179 -1.31 -15.62 -9.51
N ALA A 180 -0.53 -14.56 -9.35
CA ALA A 180 -1.06 -13.20 -9.52
C ALA A 180 -1.59 -13.00 -10.95
N ASN A 181 -2.57 -12.12 -11.09
CA ASN A 181 -3.09 -11.74 -12.40
C ASN A 181 -2.42 -10.44 -12.87
N LEU A 182 -1.47 -10.55 -13.78
CA LEU A 182 -0.77 -9.45 -14.47
C LEU A 182 -1.30 -9.24 -15.91
N TYR A 183 -2.53 -9.62 -16.20
CA TYR A 183 -3.16 -9.44 -17.51
C TYR A 183 -3.03 -7.98 -18.00
N GLY A 184 -2.46 -7.78 -19.17
CA GLY A 184 -2.31 -6.47 -19.79
C GLY A 184 -1.41 -5.51 -19.02
N ALA A 185 -0.56 -6.00 -18.10
CA ALA A 185 0.39 -5.17 -17.36
C ALA A 185 1.49 -4.64 -18.30
N VAL A 186 2.00 -3.44 -17.99
CA VAL A 186 3.15 -2.84 -18.66
C VAL A 186 4.39 -3.15 -17.85
N LEU A 187 5.26 -4.03 -18.37
CA LEU A 187 6.48 -4.52 -17.70
C LEU A 187 7.75 -4.08 -18.46
N ARG A 188 7.67 -2.98 -19.20
CA ARG A 188 8.77 -2.46 -20.03
C ARG A 188 10.01 -2.16 -19.20
N ASN A 189 11.15 -2.71 -19.62
CA ASN A 189 12.42 -2.51 -18.93
C ASN A 189 12.40 -2.89 -17.44
N THR A 190 11.43 -3.69 -16.99
CA THR A 190 11.35 -4.20 -15.63
C THR A 190 12.44 -5.25 -15.41
N THR A 191 13.07 -5.23 -14.25
CA THR A 191 14.08 -6.23 -13.89
C THR A 191 13.54 -7.11 -12.75
N PHE A 192 13.42 -8.39 -13.02
CA PHE A 192 13.05 -9.42 -12.05
C PHE A 192 14.29 -10.22 -11.67
N VAL A 193 14.60 -10.34 -10.40
CA VAL A 193 15.71 -11.13 -9.88
C VAL A 193 15.21 -12.11 -8.84
N ARG A 194 15.36 -13.40 -9.11
CA ARG A 194 14.90 -14.50 -8.23
C ARG A 194 13.44 -14.40 -7.81
N CYS A 195 12.56 -13.91 -8.69
CA CYS A 195 11.13 -13.82 -8.43
C CYS A 195 10.42 -15.15 -8.71
N ASP A 196 9.35 -15.42 -7.96
CA ASP A 196 8.44 -16.53 -8.21
C ASP A 196 7.28 -16.05 -9.08
N LEU A 197 7.31 -16.43 -10.36
CA LEU A 197 6.29 -16.11 -11.36
C LEU A 197 5.46 -17.34 -11.76
N ARG A 198 5.46 -18.40 -10.95
CA ARG A 198 4.75 -19.64 -11.27
C ARG A 198 3.25 -19.43 -11.36
N GLY A 199 2.70 -19.86 -12.50
CA GLY A 199 1.27 -19.77 -12.78
C GLY A 199 0.73 -18.35 -12.87
N VAL A 200 1.59 -17.34 -13.06
CA VAL A 200 1.19 -15.95 -13.28
C VAL A 200 0.50 -15.81 -14.62
N ASN A 201 -0.59 -15.06 -14.66
CA ASN A 201 -1.23 -14.66 -15.91
C ASN A 201 -0.56 -13.37 -16.43
N LEU A 202 0.23 -13.49 -17.50
CA LEU A 202 0.88 -12.40 -18.24
C LEU A 202 0.24 -12.20 -19.63
N CYS A 203 -0.95 -12.75 -19.88
CA CYS A 203 -1.61 -12.58 -21.18
C CYS A 203 -1.74 -11.10 -21.53
N SER A 204 -1.40 -10.78 -22.77
CA SER A 204 -1.42 -9.40 -23.30
C SER A 204 -0.52 -8.41 -22.52
N ALA A 205 0.40 -8.85 -21.70
CA ALA A 205 1.37 -7.98 -21.01
C ALA A 205 2.45 -7.50 -21.98
N ASP A 206 3.01 -6.32 -21.72
CA ASP A 206 4.14 -5.77 -22.47
C ASP A 206 5.45 -5.96 -21.69
N LEU A 207 6.23 -6.96 -22.08
CA LEU A 207 7.51 -7.33 -21.47
C LEU A 207 8.71 -6.75 -22.26
N THR A 208 8.50 -5.78 -23.17
CA THR A 208 9.57 -5.22 -23.98
C THR A 208 10.76 -4.77 -23.14
N GLY A 209 11.92 -5.38 -23.36
CA GLY A 209 13.15 -5.09 -22.62
C GLY A 209 13.15 -5.56 -21.15
N ALA A 210 12.16 -6.33 -20.72
CA ALA A 210 12.14 -6.93 -19.39
C ALA A 210 13.30 -7.93 -19.22
N LYS A 211 13.83 -8.02 -18.01
CA LYS A 211 14.91 -8.94 -17.66
C LYS A 211 14.47 -9.88 -16.54
N LEU A 212 14.55 -11.18 -16.77
CA LEU A 212 14.25 -12.21 -15.78
C LEU A 212 15.55 -12.96 -15.44
N VAL A 213 16.04 -12.75 -14.23
CA VAL A 213 17.30 -13.33 -13.77
C VAL A 213 17.03 -14.32 -12.63
N GLY A 214 17.18 -15.62 -12.90
CA GLY A 214 16.97 -16.67 -11.90
C GLY A 214 15.52 -16.76 -11.40
N CYS A 215 14.55 -16.36 -12.21
CA CYS A 215 13.12 -16.45 -11.87
C CYS A 215 12.55 -17.83 -12.20
N ASP A 216 11.55 -18.25 -11.41
CA ASP A 216 10.75 -19.45 -11.73
C ASP A 216 9.47 -19.01 -12.48
N THR A 217 9.35 -19.39 -13.74
CA THR A 217 8.22 -19.05 -14.62
C THR A 217 7.36 -20.26 -14.96
N ALA A 218 7.48 -21.36 -14.23
CA ALA A 218 6.76 -22.60 -14.52
C ALA A 218 5.24 -22.36 -14.54
N GLY A 219 4.60 -22.68 -15.67
CA GLY A 219 3.16 -22.51 -15.86
C GLY A 219 2.67 -21.06 -15.96
N ALA A 220 3.56 -20.09 -16.15
CA ALA A 220 3.15 -18.73 -16.49
C ALA A 220 2.47 -18.71 -17.87
N ASP A 221 1.36 -17.98 -17.96
CA ASP A 221 0.62 -17.81 -19.21
C ASP A 221 1.02 -16.46 -19.86
N ILE A 222 1.61 -16.55 -21.06
CA ILE A 222 2.12 -15.39 -21.83
C ILE A 222 1.37 -15.21 -23.16
N ASP A 223 0.16 -15.73 -23.30
CA ASP A 223 -0.59 -15.62 -24.55
C ASP A 223 -0.82 -14.14 -24.94
N GLY A 224 -0.47 -13.79 -26.16
CA GLY A 224 -0.56 -12.41 -26.65
C GLY A 224 0.37 -11.40 -25.95
N ALA A 225 1.32 -11.84 -25.13
CA ALA A 225 2.32 -10.94 -24.55
C ALA A 225 3.32 -10.44 -25.61
N THR A 226 3.79 -9.20 -25.45
CA THR A 226 4.90 -8.64 -26.24
C THR A 226 6.21 -8.84 -25.46
N LEU A 227 7.24 -9.39 -26.14
CA LEU A 227 8.56 -9.67 -25.57
C LEU A 227 9.62 -8.68 -26.00
#